data_ea740e1779c58b9ec37254841a1b1a9f
#
_entry.id   ea740e1779c58b9ec37254841a1b1a9f
#
_cell.length_a   1.000
_cell.length_b   1.000
_cell.length_c   1.000
_cell.angle_alpha   90.00
_cell.angle_beta   90.00
_cell.angle_gamma   90.00
#
_symmetry.space_group_name_H-M   'P 1'
#
loop_
_entity.id
_entity.type
_entity.pdbx_description
1 polymer ?
#
loop_
_entity_poly.entity_id
_entity_poly.type
_entity_poly.pdbx_seq_one_letter_code
_entity_poly.pdbx_strand_id
1 'polypeptide(L)'
;TGYRELSTLSANEYICIKLAEHSGLPVPNSELKHIDGSDFLLVERYDRIFQNGKLSRLHQEDVCQALGILSEYKYQNDGGPSIADIYNLLKEKTSIPLLEMRSFLQYVLFNFIIGNCDAHGKNYSIMYKNNSIKLA
;
A
#
# COMPACT_ATOMS: atom_id res chain seq x y z
N THR A 1 -17.53 7.29 24.38
CA THR A 1 -16.48 6.25 24.40
C THR A 1 -15.86 5.98 23.03
N GLY A 2 -16.55 6.20 21.90
CA GLY A 2 -16.04 5.93 20.54
C GLY A 2 -14.90 6.83 20.04
N TYR A 3 -14.75 8.04 20.57
CA TYR A 3 -13.72 8.99 20.09
C TYR A 3 -12.28 8.65 20.53
N ARG A 4 -12.10 7.91 21.62
CA ARG A 4 -10.76 7.49 22.09
C ARG A 4 -10.16 6.39 21.22
N GLU A 5 -10.97 5.53 20.61
CA GLU A 5 -10.49 4.46 19.72
C GLU A 5 -9.97 5.02 18.40
N LEU A 6 -10.57 6.10 17.87
CA LEU A 6 -10.14 6.72 16.61
C LEU A 6 -8.77 7.43 16.73
N SER A 7 -8.47 8.05 17.87
CA SER A 7 -7.16 8.70 18.09
C SER A 7 -6.01 7.69 18.14
N THR A 8 -6.26 6.49 18.63
CA THR A 8 -5.23 5.43 18.68
C THR A 8 -4.95 4.83 17.29
N LEU A 9 -5.91 4.85 16.36
CA LEU A 9 -5.72 4.31 15.01
C LEU A 9 -4.69 5.10 14.21
N SER A 10 -4.77 6.43 14.20
CA SER A 10 -3.82 7.29 13.49
C SER A 10 -2.38 7.13 14.03
N ALA A 11 -2.24 7.05 15.36
CA ALA A 11 -0.95 6.82 16.00
C ALA A 11 -0.40 5.41 15.71
N ASN A 12 -1.25 4.39 15.75
CA ASN A 12 -0.87 3.02 15.44
C ASN A 12 -0.41 2.89 13.97
N GLU A 13 -1.16 3.45 13.03
CA GLU A 13 -0.79 3.43 11.61
C GLU A 13 0.53 4.18 11.38
N TYR A 14 0.72 5.35 12.02
CA TYR A 14 1.98 6.08 11.95
C TYR A 14 3.17 5.27 12.47
N ILE A 15 3.01 4.59 13.62
CA ILE A 15 4.05 3.72 14.18
C ILE A 15 4.39 2.58 13.21
N CYS A 16 3.39 1.93 12.61
CA CYS A 16 3.62 0.88 11.63
C CYS A 16 4.37 1.38 10.39
N ILE A 17 4.03 2.57 9.87
CA ILE A 17 4.76 3.19 8.77
C ILE A 17 6.23 3.44 9.17
N LYS A 18 6.48 3.98 10.38
CA LYS A 18 7.84 4.24 10.86
C LYS A 18 8.64 2.96 11.11
N LEU A 19 8.00 1.90 11.57
CA LEU A 19 8.65 0.58 11.68
C LEU A 19 9.03 0.02 10.30
N ALA A 20 8.16 0.15 9.31
CA ALA A 20 8.44 -0.25 7.93
C ALA A 20 9.64 0.53 7.36
N GLU A 21 9.65 1.86 7.54
CA GLU A 21 10.75 2.74 7.12
C GLU A 21 12.08 2.32 7.75
N HIS A 22 12.11 2.10 9.07
CA HIS A 22 13.31 1.65 9.80
C HIS A 22 13.74 0.23 9.40
N SER A 23 12.82 -0.58 8.90
CA SER A 23 13.11 -1.92 8.35
C SER A 23 13.63 -1.86 6.91
N GLY A 24 13.78 -0.67 6.33
CA GLY A 24 14.27 -0.46 4.97
C GLY A 24 13.21 -0.70 3.88
N LEU A 25 11.93 -0.75 4.24
CA LEU A 25 10.83 -0.81 3.27
C LEU A 25 10.54 0.59 2.73
N PRO A 26 10.29 0.73 1.42
CA PRO A 26 9.77 1.96 0.86
C PRO A 26 8.40 2.30 1.47
N VAL A 27 8.28 3.50 2.01
CA VAL A 27 7.02 4.00 2.58
C VAL A 27 6.77 5.43 2.10
N PRO A 28 5.52 5.89 2.03
CA PRO A 28 5.22 7.28 1.74
C PRO A 28 5.66 8.18 2.91
N ASN A 29 6.02 9.43 2.61
CA ASN A 29 6.20 10.43 3.65
C ASN A 29 4.94 10.55 4.49
N SER A 30 5.11 10.52 5.80
CA SER A 30 3.98 10.58 6.73
C SER A 30 4.31 11.46 7.94
N GLU A 31 3.29 12.15 8.43
CA GLU A 31 3.37 13.03 9.58
C GLU A 31 2.14 12.82 10.47
N LEU A 32 2.36 12.68 11.78
CA LEU A 32 1.28 12.68 12.76
C LEU A 32 1.10 14.10 13.27
N LYS A 33 -0.10 14.66 13.10
CA LYS A 33 -0.47 15.99 13.59
C LYS A 33 -1.52 15.89 14.67
N HIS A 34 -1.32 16.68 15.73
CA HIS A 34 -2.30 16.86 16.79
C HIS A 34 -3.00 18.22 16.60
N ILE A 35 -4.31 18.21 16.34
CA ILE A 35 -5.12 19.41 16.10
C ILE A 35 -6.41 19.29 16.92
N ASP A 36 -6.70 20.29 17.73
CA ASP A 36 -7.93 20.39 18.53
C ASP A 36 -8.22 19.12 19.37
N GLY A 37 -7.16 18.54 19.97
CA GLY A 37 -7.30 17.35 20.82
C GLY A 37 -7.46 16.03 20.07
N SER A 38 -7.25 16.01 18.74
CA SER A 38 -7.34 14.83 17.90
C SER A 38 -6.06 14.60 17.10
N ASP A 39 -5.71 13.33 16.90
CA ASP A 39 -4.55 12.94 16.09
C ASP A 39 -4.97 12.67 14.63
N PHE A 40 -4.23 13.26 13.70
CA PHE A 40 -4.41 13.11 12.27
C PHE A 40 -3.15 12.58 11.63
N LEU A 41 -3.27 11.49 10.88
CA LEU A 41 -2.20 10.99 10.04
C LEU A 41 -2.28 11.62 8.66
N LEU A 42 -1.24 12.34 8.29
CA LEU A 42 -1.05 12.88 6.95
C LEU A 42 -0.10 11.96 6.20
N VAL A 43 -0.52 11.49 5.02
CA VAL A 43 0.28 10.61 4.17
C VAL A 43 0.40 11.23 2.78
N GLU A 44 1.63 11.38 2.30
CA GLU A 44 1.88 11.87 0.95
C GLU A 44 1.39 10.87 -0.09
N ARG A 45 0.66 11.38 -1.08
CA ARG A 45 0.14 10.52 -2.15
C ARG A 45 1.23 10.20 -3.15
N TYR A 46 1.63 8.94 -3.25
CA TYR A 46 2.63 8.43 -4.18
C TYR A 46 2.19 8.48 -5.66
N ASP A 47 0.88 8.59 -5.92
CA ASP A 47 0.30 8.67 -7.26
C ASP A 47 0.16 10.11 -7.78
N ARG A 48 0.83 11.07 -7.15
CA ARG A 48 0.82 12.47 -7.56
C ARG A 48 2.24 12.91 -7.93
N ILE A 49 2.33 13.60 -9.09
CA ILE A 49 3.58 14.22 -9.56
C ILE A 49 3.30 15.69 -9.82
N PHE A 50 4.14 16.53 -9.24
CA PHE A 50 4.14 17.96 -9.53
C PHE A 50 5.26 18.24 -10.55
N GLN A 51 4.86 18.60 -11.79
CA GLN A 51 5.80 18.91 -12.86
C GLN A 51 5.33 20.15 -13.64
N ASN A 52 6.25 21.05 -13.96
CA ASN A 52 5.98 22.28 -14.72
C ASN A 52 4.80 23.11 -14.16
N GLY A 53 4.70 23.21 -12.84
CA GLY A 53 3.62 23.95 -12.18
C GLY A 53 2.25 23.27 -12.20
N LYS A 54 2.17 22.02 -12.66
CA LYS A 54 0.92 21.25 -12.70
C LYS A 54 1.02 19.98 -11.87
N LEU A 55 -0.06 19.68 -11.14
CA LEU A 55 -0.24 18.42 -10.44
C LEU A 55 -0.85 17.40 -11.41
N SER A 56 -0.14 16.30 -11.65
CA SER A 56 -0.59 15.18 -12.49
C SER A 56 -0.80 13.93 -11.64
N ARG A 57 -1.78 13.11 -12.02
CA ARG A 57 -2.02 11.81 -11.41
C ARG A 57 -1.39 10.70 -12.24
N LEU A 58 -0.63 9.83 -11.58
CA LEU A 58 -0.19 8.57 -12.18
C LEU A 58 -1.35 7.58 -12.20
N HIS A 59 -1.42 6.80 -13.27
CA HIS A 59 -2.35 5.68 -13.32
C HIS A 59 -1.86 4.57 -12.40
N GLN A 60 -2.79 4.04 -11.61
CA GLN A 60 -2.56 2.87 -10.75
C GLN A 60 -3.81 2.00 -10.71
N GLU A 61 -3.61 0.74 -10.47
CA GLU A 61 -4.65 -0.26 -10.24
C GLU A 61 -4.31 -1.04 -8.97
N ASP A 62 -5.27 -1.23 -8.06
CA ASP A 62 -5.07 -2.23 -7.02
C ASP A 62 -5.05 -3.65 -7.61
N VAL A 63 -4.55 -4.62 -6.86
CA VAL A 63 -4.39 -5.99 -7.38
C VAL A 63 -5.73 -6.61 -7.77
N CYS A 64 -6.83 -6.32 -7.07
CA CYS A 64 -8.14 -6.81 -7.47
C CYS A 64 -8.52 -6.25 -8.84
N GLN A 65 -8.31 -4.95 -9.09
CA GLN A 65 -8.55 -4.32 -10.40
C GLN A 65 -7.67 -4.94 -11.48
N ALA A 66 -6.38 -5.10 -11.22
CA ALA A 66 -5.43 -5.66 -12.18
C ALA A 66 -5.72 -7.12 -12.56
N LEU A 67 -6.37 -7.88 -11.67
CA LEU A 67 -6.79 -9.27 -11.90
C LEU A 67 -8.25 -9.39 -12.35
N GLY A 68 -9.00 -8.29 -12.46
CA GLY A 68 -10.42 -8.31 -12.81
C GLY A 68 -11.33 -8.90 -11.73
N ILE A 69 -10.90 -8.85 -10.47
CA ILE A 69 -11.66 -9.34 -9.32
C ILE A 69 -12.51 -8.20 -8.76
N LEU A 70 -13.78 -8.46 -8.47
CA LEU A 70 -14.67 -7.48 -7.87
C LEU A 70 -14.20 -7.06 -6.48
N SER A 71 -14.39 -5.79 -6.14
CA SER A 71 -13.86 -5.20 -4.89
C SER A 71 -14.43 -5.82 -3.60
N GLU A 72 -15.57 -6.48 -3.68
CA GLU A 72 -16.18 -7.23 -2.57
C GLU A 72 -15.39 -8.49 -2.21
N TYR A 73 -14.69 -9.09 -3.18
CA TYR A 73 -13.84 -10.27 -2.99
C TYR A 73 -12.39 -9.88 -2.74
N LYS A 74 -12.12 -8.95 -1.83
CA LYS A 74 -10.76 -8.47 -1.56
C LYS A 74 -9.90 -9.42 -0.71
N TYR A 75 -10.53 -10.29 0.09
CA TYR A 75 -9.86 -11.26 0.93
C TYR A 75 -9.76 -12.62 0.24
N GLN A 76 -8.64 -13.30 0.43
CA GLN A 76 -8.40 -14.61 -0.17
C GLN A 76 -9.49 -15.63 0.19
N ASN A 77 -9.97 -15.62 1.44
CA ASN A 77 -11.01 -16.55 1.89
C ASN A 77 -12.37 -16.33 1.21
N ASP A 78 -12.59 -15.15 0.66
CA ASP A 78 -13.83 -14.77 -0.02
C ASP A 78 -13.71 -14.85 -1.55
N GLY A 79 -12.61 -15.46 -2.07
CA GLY A 79 -12.33 -15.57 -3.50
C GLY A 79 -11.43 -14.47 -4.06
N GLY A 80 -10.82 -13.68 -3.20
CA GLY A 80 -9.84 -12.66 -3.58
C GLY A 80 -8.45 -13.24 -3.89
N PRO A 81 -7.51 -12.38 -4.31
CA PRO A 81 -6.20 -12.82 -4.74
C PRO A 81 -5.38 -13.38 -3.57
N SER A 82 -4.78 -14.53 -3.81
CA SER A 82 -3.78 -15.12 -2.92
C SER A 82 -2.42 -14.42 -3.08
N ILE A 83 -1.49 -14.68 -2.15
CA ILE A 83 -0.09 -14.26 -2.27
C ILE A 83 0.52 -14.78 -3.58
N ALA A 84 0.18 -16.01 -3.99
CA ALA A 84 0.68 -16.59 -5.23
C ALA A 84 0.14 -15.87 -6.47
N ASP A 85 -1.12 -15.45 -6.47
CA ASP A 85 -1.73 -14.69 -7.57
C ASP A 85 -1.06 -13.33 -7.73
N ILE A 86 -0.82 -12.62 -6.62
CA ILE A 86 -0.12 -11.33 -6.64
C ILE A 86 1.33 -11.51 -7.12
N TYR A 87 2.02 -12.53 -6.63
CA TYR A 87 3.38 -12.84 -7.05
C TYR A 87 3.46 -13.11 -8.57
N ASN A 88 2.53 -13.89 -9.11
CA ASN A 88 2.45 -14.18 -10.55
C ASN A 88 2.09 -12.93 -11.36
N LEU A 89 1.17 -12.11 -10.89
CA LEU A 89 0.85 -10.81 -11.52
C LEU A 89 2.11 -9.94 -11.64
N LEU A 90 2.87 -9.79 -10.56
CA LEU A 90 4.11 -8.99 -10.57
C LEU A 90 5.16 -9.59 -11.51
N LYS A 91 5.30 -10.92 -11.52
CA LYS A 91 6.22 -11.63 -12.41
C LYS A 91 5.91 -11.39 -13.89
N GLU A 92 4.63 -11.36 -14.26
CA GLU A 92 4.20 -11.26 -15.65
C GLU A 92 4.08 -9.82 -16.15
N LYS A 93 3.69 -8.89 -15.29
CA LYS A 93 3.29 -7.54 -15.70
C LYS A 93 4.31 -6.46 -15.41
N THR A 94 5.18 -6.64 -14.41
CA THR A 94 6.10 -5.56 -14.03
C THR A 94 7.34 -5.50 -14.92
N SER A 95 7.94 -4.31 -14.99
CA SER A 95 9.11 -4.06 -15.85
C SER A 95 10.39 -4.71 -15.32
N ILE A 96 10.50 -4.88 -14.01
CA ILE A 96 11.66 -5.51 -13.37
C ILE A 96 11.13 -6.55 -12.34
N PRO A 97 10.63 -7.69 -12.82
CA PRO A 97 9.88 -8.64 -11.99
C PRO A 97 10.59 -9.06 -10.71
N LEU A 98 11.89 -9.36 -10.79
CA LEU A 98 12.66 -9.85 -9.64
C LEU A 98 12.67 -8.85 -8.47
N LEU A 99 12.80 -7.56 -8.78
CA LEU A 99 12.79 -6.52 -7.74
C LEU A 99 11.40 -6.36 -7.14
N GLU A 100 10.36 -6.35 -7.98
CA GLU A 100 8.99 -6.16 -7.52
C GLU A 100 8.48 -7.35 -6.69
N MET A 101 8.80 -8.58 -7.12
CA MET A 101 8.49 -9.80 -6.37
C MET A 101 9.20 -9.83 -5.01
N ARG A 102 10.49 -9.42 -4.96
CA ARG A 102 11.23 -9.30 -3.72
C ARG A 102 10.58 -8.28 -2.77
N SER A 103 10.28 -7.09 -3.27
CA SER A 103 9.63 -6.04 -2.49
C SER A 103 8.28 -6.50 -1.95
N PHE A 104 7.46 -7.15 -2.78
CA PHE A 104 6.19 -7.72 -2.35
C PHE A 104 6.35 -8.70 -1.20
N LEU A 105 7.28 -9.66 -1.30
CA LEU A 105 7.54 -10.62 -0.24
C LEU A 105 8.04 -9.96 1.05
N GLN A 106 8.81 -8.89 0.95
CA GLN A 106 9.21 -8.11 2.12
C GLN A 106 8.01 -7.46 2.81
N TYR A 107 7.05 -6.88 2.06
CA TYR A 107 5.80 -6.35 2.63
C TYR A 107 4.94 -7.45 3.26
N VAL A 108 4.82 -8.61 2.62
CA VAL A 108 4.09 -9.77 3.18
C VAL A 108 4.70 -10.18 4.51
N LEU A 109 6.03 -10.34 4.56
CA LEU A 109 6.74 -10.71 5.78
C LEU A 109 6.60 -9.65 6.88
N PHE A 110 6.73 -8.37 6.54
CA PHE A 110 6.53 -7.29 7.47
C PHE A 110 5.11 -7.29 8.06
N ASN A 111 4.08 -7.39 7.21
CA ASN A 111 2.68 -7.48 7.65
C ASN A 111 2.44 -8.66 8.59
N PHE A 112 3.06 -9.80 8.30
CA PHE A 112 2.98 -10.97 9.18
C PHE A 112 3.63 -10.71 10.54
N ILE A 113 4.82 -10.12 10.56
CA ILE A 113 5.57 -9.85 11.81
C ILE A 113 4.83 -8.85 12.71
N ILE A 114 4.24 -7.80 12.14
CA ILE A 114 3.48 -6.79 12.93
C ILE A 114 2.05 -7.22 13.25
N GLY A 115 1.60 -8.39 12.79
CA GLY A 115 0.25 -8.90 13.02
C GLY A 115 -0.83 -8.14 12.24
N ASN A 116 -0.51 -7.59 11.07
CA ASN A 116 -1.50 -6.91 10.23
C ASN A 116 -2.44 -7.92 9.56
N CYS A 117 -3.62 -8.11 10.13
CA CYS A 117 -4.64 -9.02 9.62
C CYS A 117 -5.48 -8.44 8.46
N ASP A 118 -5.31 -7.16 8.12
CA ASP A 118 -6.06 -6.49 7.05
C ASP A 118 -5.25 -6.34 5.75
N ALA A 119 -4.17 -7.10 5.59
CA ALA A 119 -3.38 -7.12 4.37
C ALA A 119 -4.07 -7.96 3.27
N HIS A 120 -4.90 -7.33 2.46
CA HIS A 120 -5.68 -7.96 1.38
C HIS A 120 -5.28 -7.40 0.00
N GLY A 121 -5.86 -7.97 -1.09
CA GLY A 121 -5.50 -7.62 -2.47
C GLY A 121 -5.59 -6.14 -2.84
N LYS A 122 -6.46 -5.36 -2.18
CA LYS A 122 -6.59 -3.92 -2.45
C LYS A 122 -5.54 -3.05 -1.73
N ASN A 123 -4.75 -3.62 -0.83
CA ASN A 123 -3.65 -2.91 -0.15
C ASN A 123 -2.37 -2.88 -1.00
N TYR A 124 -2.33 -3.65 -2.06
CA TYR A 124 -1.23 -3.66 -3.03
C TYR A 124 -1.70 -3.07 -4.34
N SER A 125 -0.88 -2.24 -4.96
CA SER A 125 -1.19 -1.61 -6.25
C SER A 125 -0.04 -1.76 -7.22
N ILE A 126 -0.36 -1.79 -8.50
CA ILE A 126 0.59 -1.62 -9.58
C ILE A 126 0.46 -0.20 -10.16
N MET A 127 1.58 0.43 -10.42
CA MET A 127 1.65 1.80 -10.93
C MET A 127 2.26 1.82 -12.31
N TYR A 128 1.67 2.62 -13.19
CA TYR A 128 2.08 2.82 -14.58
C TYR A 128 2.76 4.18 -14.71
N LYS A 129 4.06 4.18 -15.03
CA LYS A 129 4.83 5.41 -15.18
C LYS A 129 5.86 5.27 -16.31
N ASN A 130 5.80 6.15 -17.31
CA ASN A 130 6.80 6.24 -18.39
C ASN A 130 7.12 4.89 -19.03
N ASN A 131 6.10 4.14 -19.45
CA ASN A 131 6.21 2.78 -19.99
C ASN A 131 6.79 1.75 -18.99
N SER A 132 6.90 2.07 -17.73
CA SER A 132 7.30 1.15 -16.67
C SER A 132 6.09 0.78 -15.81
N ILE A 133 5.99 -0.49 -15.46
CA ILE A 133 4.99 -1.04 -14.55
C ILE A 133 5.73 -1.56 -13.33
N LYS A 134 5.33 -1.13 -12.15
CA LYS A 134 5.97 -1.52 -10.89
C LYS A 134 4.95 -1.66 -9.75
N LEU A 135 5.33 -2.34 -8.69
CA LEU A 135 4.63 -2.30 -7.40
C LEU A 135 4.68 -0.87 -6.83
N ALA A 136 3.55 -0.39 -6.30
CA ALA A 136 3.41 0.96 -5.76
C ALA A 136 3.63 0.98 -4.24
#